data_7bbb25a81777fa6efc44af46d61cde09
#
_entry.id   7bbb25a81777fa6efc44af46d61cde09
#
_cell.length_a   1.000
_cell.length_b   1.000
_cell.length_c   1.000
_cell.angle_alpha   90.00
_cell.angle_beta   90.00
_cell.angle_gamma   90.00
#
_symmetry.space_group_name_H-M   'P 1'
#
loop_
_entity.id
_entity.type
_entity.pdbx_description
1 polymer ?
#
loop_
_entity_poly.entity_id
_entity_poly.type
_entity_poly.pdbx_seq_one_letter_code
_entity_poly.pdbx_strand_id
1 'polypeptide(L)'
;MAVWIVIIIVVVVLGLAVLAYNGLVRRRNRTQESWSQIDVELKRRHDLIPNLVETVKGYASHERGTFEAVTNARAAAVSAGATGDPATIAPAENALSASLRSLFAVAENYPQLRAVESFTQLQEQLTATEDKLEFARRYYNTSARDYNIALQTFPRNLIAESFGFHPVGFFEADESDRAVPKVAFGDASPSGPPEAGDPQDGPPQPGQSGPPAG
;
A
#
# COMPACT_ATOMS: atom_id res chain seq x y z
N MET A 1 35.01 16.16 48.69
CA MET A 1 35.08 16.34 47.22
C MET A 1 34.52 15.11 46.49
N ALA A 2 35.04 13.90 46.70
CA ALA A 2 34.59 12.68 46.02
C ALA A 2 33.08 12.37 46.18
N VAL A 3 32.49 12.59 47.33
CA VAL A 3 31.05 12.34 47.62
C VAL A 3 30.17 13.26 46.77
N TRP A 4 30.51 14.53 46.61
CA TRP A 4 29.76 15.47 45.77
C TRP A 4 29.80 15.11 44.27
N ILE A 5 30.94 14.60 43.80
CA ILE A 5 31.10 14.13 42.43
C ILE A 5 30.18 12.93 42.20
N VAL A 6 30.13 11.96 43.11
CA VAL A 6 29.23 10.80 43.01
C VAL A 6 27.78 11.24 42.99
N ILE A 7 27.37 12.15 43.87
CA ILE A 7 25.99 12.67 43.89
C ILE A 7 25.62 13.33 42.56
N ILE A 8 26.52 14.18 42.02
CA ILE A 8 26.28 14.84 40.71
C ILE A 8 26.12 13.78 39.60
N ILE A 9 26.99 12.77 39.55
CA ILE A 9 26.89 11.71 38.54
C ILE A 9 25.53 10.98 38.66
N VAL A 10 25.10 10.60 39.85
CA VAL A 10 23.81 9.93 40.10
C VAL A 10 22.66 10.83 39.63
N VAL A 11 22.65 12.12 39.97
CA VAL A 11 21.59 13.05 39.53
C VAL A 11 21.55 13.17 38.02
N VAL A 12 22.70 13.28 37.35
CA VAL A 12 22.78 13.33 35.89
C VAL A 12 22.25 12.04 35.25
N VAL A 13 22.65 10.88 35.77
CA VAL A 13 22.16 9.58 35.24
C VAL A 13 20.65 9.44 35.41
N LEU A 14 20.10 9.81 36.57
CA LEU A 14 18.67 9.81 36.82
C LEU A 14 17.94 10.78 35.89
N GLY A 15 18.47 11.97 35.66
CA GLY A 15 17.92 12.95 34.73
C GLY A 15 17.86 12.40 33.28
N LEU A 16 18.94 11.75 32.83
CA LEU A 16 19.00 11.12 31.51
C LEU A 16 18.00 9.95 31.41
N ALA A 17 17.84 9.17 32.46
CA ALA A 17 16.86 8.07 32.49
C ALA A 17 15.42 8.58 32.36
N VAL A 18 15.06 9.66 33.08
CA VAL A 18 13.74 10.30 32.97
C VAL A 18 13.49 10.85 31.57
N LEU A 19 14.48 11.52 30.97
CA LEU A 19 14.36 12.04 29.61
C LEU A 19 14.19 10.92 28.57
N ALA A 20 14.94 9.85 28.73
CA ALA A 20 14.84 8.69 27.85
C ALA A 20 13.47 7.98 27.96
N TYR A 21 12.98 7.79 29.18
CA TYR A 21 11.64 7.24 29.46
C TYR A 21 10.54 8.11 28.84
N ASN A 22 10.53 9.41 29.11
CA ASN A 22 9.56 10.33 28.56
C ASN A 22 9.62 10.40 27.01
N GLY A 23 10.81 10.22 26.45
CA GLY A 23 11.01 10.11 25.01
C GLY A 23 10.36 8.86 24.42
N LEU A 24 10.45 7.71 25.08
CA LEU A 24 9.79 6.47 24.67
C LEU A 24 8.26 6.56 24.79
N VAL A 25 7.75 7.08 25.91
CA VAL A 25 6.32 7.30 26.12
C VAL A 25 5.72 8.16 25.01
N ARG A 26 6.36 9.28 24.66
CA ARG A 26 5.89 10.15 23.58
C ARG A 26 5.82 9.43 22.23
N ARG A 27 6.83 8.62 21.88
CA ARG A 27 6.84 7.87 20.63
C ARG A 27 5.76 6.78 20.61
N ARG A 28 5.60 6.05 21.71
CA ARG A 28 4.53 5.05 21.87
C ARG A 28 3.15 5.69 21.68
N ASN A 29 2.89 6.81 22.35
CA ASN A 29 1.59 7.50 22.24
C ASN A 29 1.35 7.99 20.80
N ARG A 30 2.38 8.53 20.12
CA ARG A 30 2.27 8.93 18.72
C ARG A 30 1.94 7.75 17.81
N THR A 31 2.52 6.58 18.04
CA THR A 31 2.21 5.36 17.28
C THR A 31 0.77 4.91 17.55
N GLN A 32 0.30 4.97 18.79
CA GLN A 32 -1.09 4.66 19.14
C GLN A 32 -2.09 5.64 18.52
N GLU A 33 -1.77 6.94 18.51
CA GLU A 33 -2.59 7.97 17.87
C GLU A 33 -2.68 7.75 16.36
N SER A 34 -1.55 7.45 15.70
CA SER A 34 -1.54 7.13 14.27
C SER A 34 -2.33 5.85 13.94
N TRP A 35 -2.34 4.86 14.84
CA TRP A 35 -3.17 3.67 14.71
C TRP A 35 -4.67 4.00 14.78
N SER A 36 -5.05 4.87 15.72
CA SER A 36 -6.46 5.29 15.85
C SER A 36 -6.99 5.95 14.58
N GLN A 37 -6.15 6.63 13.79
CA GLN A 37 -6.56 7.19 12.49
C GLN A 37 -6.86 6.08 11.47
N ILE A 38 -6.08 5.00 11.45
CA ILE A 38 -6.36 3.83 10.62
C ILE A 38 -7.71 3.23 11.02
N ASP A 39 -7.94 3.01 12.31
CA ASP A 39 -9.16 2.37 12.83
C ASP A 39 -10.43 3.16 12.45
N VAL A 40 -10.37 4.50 12.50
CA VAL A 40 -11.47 5.38 12.08
C VAL A 40 -11.79 5.20 10.59
N GLU A 41 -10.79 5.18 9.72
CA GLU A 41 -11.02 5.05 8.28
C GLU A 41 -11.44 3.61 7.90
N LEU A 42 -10.91 2.58 8.56
CA LEU A 42 -11.38 1.20 8.39
C LEU A 42 -12.86 1.06 8.78
N LYS A 43 -13.26 1.61 9.92
CA LYS A 43 -14.66 1.60 10.34
C LYS A 43 -15.54 2.30 9.32
N ARG A 44 -15.16 3.48 8.85
CA ARG A 44 -15.91 4.23 7.83
C ARG A 44 -16.06 3.41 6.55
N ARG A 45 -15.00 2.75 6.09
CA ARG A 45 -15.04 1.85 4.94
C ARG A 45 -16.03 0.71 5.14
N HIS A 46 -15.97 0.03 6.30
CA HIS A 46 -16.87 -1.06 6.64
C HIS A 46 -18.34 -0.62 6.69
N ASP A 47 -18.61 0.61 7.10
CA ASP A 47 -19.98 1.16 7.20
C ASP A 47 -20.57 1.55 5.82
N LEU A 48 -19.72 1.89 4.84
CA LEU A 48 -20.14 2.22 3.47
C LEU A 48 -20.50 0.97 2.63
N ILE A 49 -19.84 -0.16 2.87
CA ILE A 49 -19.95 -1.36 2.04
C ILE A 49 -21.36 -1.95 1.97
N PRO A 50 -22.14 -2.07 3.07
CA PRO A 50 -23.50 -2.58 2.99
C PRO A 50 -24.40 -1.77 2.05
N ASN A 51 -24.28 -0.43 2.09
CA ASN A 51 -25.05 0.47 1.24
C ASN A 51 -24.67 0.30 -0.23
N LEU A 52 -23.37 0.10 -0.51
CA LEU A 52 -22.88 -0.18 -1.86
C LEU A 52 -23.45 -1.51 -2.37
N VAL A 53 -23.37 -2.59 -1.57
CA VAL A 53 -23.88 -3.90 -1.93
C VAL A 53 -25.38 -3.85 -2.24
N GLU A 54 -26.19 -3.19 -1.38
CA GLU A 54 -27.63 -3.06 -1.62
C GLU A 54 -27.93 -2.21 -2.86
N THR A 55 -27.18 -1.17 -3.12
CA THR A 55 -27.34 -0.36 -4.33
C THR A 55 -27.05 -1.17 -5.58
N VAL A 56 -25.94 -1.93 -5.63
CA VAL A 56 -25.57 -2.77 -6.78
C VAL A 56 -26.57 -3.93 -6.97
N LYS A 57 -27.02 -4.56 -5.89
CA LYS A 57 -27.96 -5.68 -5.89
C LYS A 57 -29.31 -5.32 -6.53
N GLY A 58 -29.74 -4.07 -6.42
CA GLY A 58 -30.95 -3.58 -7.08
C GLY A 58 -30.92 -3.66 -8.61
N TYR A 59 -29.72 -3.67 -9.19
CA TYR A 59 -29.51 -3.67 -10.66
C TYR A 59 -28.86 -4.96 -11.18
N ALA A 60 -28.07 -5.65 -10.36
CA ALA A 60 -27.29 -6.83 -10.71
C ALA A 60 -27.66 -8.05 -9.86
N SER A 61 -28.95 -8.32 -9.68
CA SER A 61 -29.48 -9.33 -8.75
C SER A 61 -28.98 -10.78 -9.00
N HIS A 62 -28.42 -11.06 -10.17
CA HIS A 62 -27.88 -12.38 -10.54
C HIS A 62 -26.46 -12.62 -10.04
N GLU A 63 -25.74 -11.59 -9.59
CA GLU A 63 -24.33 -11.63 -9.17
C GLU A 63 -24.17 -12.04 -7.69
N ARG A 64 -24.92 -13.05 -7.24
CA ARG A 64 -24.95 -13.49 -5.84
C ARG A 64 -23.58 -13.81 -5.27
N GLY A 65 -22.73 -14.49 -6.04
CA GLY A 65 -21.39 -14.87 -5.59
C GLY A 65 -20.50 -13.68 -5.26
N THR A 66 -20.59 -12.59 -6.03
CA THR A 66 -19.85 -11.37 -5.77
C THR A 66 -20.32 -10.68 -4.50
N PHE A 67 -21.65 -10.62 -4.25
CA PHE A 67 -22.19 -10.03 -3.03
C PHE A 67 -21.82 -10.84 -1.78
N GLU A 68 -21.87 -12.16 -1.86
CA GLU A 68 -21.46 -13.05 -0.77
C GLU A 68 -19.96 -12.89 -0.48
N ALA A 69 -19.12 -12.82 -1.52
CA ALA A 69 -17.68 -12.60 -1.36
C ALA A 69 -17.37 -11.29 -0.64
N VAL A 70 -18.00 -10.17 -1.03
CA VAL A 70 -17.82 -8.87 -0.36
C VAL A 70 -18.31 -8.90 1.08
N THR A 71 -19.48 -9.49 1.33
CA THR A 71 -20.07 -9.58 2.66
C THR A 71 -19.19 -10.41 3.61
N ASN A 72 -18.70 -11.55 3.14
CA ASN A 72 -17.83 -12.42 3.91
C ASN A 72 -16.45 -11.78 4.16
N ALA A 73 -15.86 -11.15 3.14
CA ALA A 73 -14.60 -10.42 3.30
C ALA A 73 -14.72 -9.26 4.30
N ARG A 74 -15.84 -8.51 4.25
CA ARG A 74 -16.13 -7.46 5.24
C ARG A 74 -16.26 -8.04 6.65
N ALA A 75 -16.99 -9.15 6.83
CA ALA A 75 -17.14 -9.78 8.13
C ALA A 75 -15.78 -10.24 8.69
N ALA A 76 -14.92 -10.82 7.85
CA ALA A 76 -13.56 -11.21 8.22
C ALA A 76 -12.70 -9.99 8.60
N ALA A 77 -12.78 -8.89 7.85
CA ALA A 77 -12.05 -7.65 8.13
C ALA A 77 -12.49 -7.01 9.46
N VAL A 78 -13.80 -6.95 9.73
CA VAL A 78 -14.34 -6.47 11.01
C VAL A 78 -13.86 -7.34 12.17
N SER A 79 -13.87 -8.67 12.01
CA SER A 79 -13.37 -9.61 13.03
C SER A 79 -11.87 -9.46 13.27
N ALA A 80 -11.09 -9.29 12.20
CA ALA A 80 -9.65 -9.02 12.30
C ALA A 80 -9.39 -7.68 13.02
N GLY A 81 -10.17 -6.64 12.73
CA GLY A 81 -10.07 -5.32 13.37
C GLY A 81 -10.21 -5.39 14.90
N ALA A 82 -11.03 -6.30 15.42
CA ALA A 82 -11.19 -6.49 16.86
C ALA A 82 -9.93 -7.00 17.58
N THR A 83 -8.95 -7.55 16.85
CA THR A 83 -7.67 -8.01 17.43
C THR A 83 -6.72 -6.86 17.76
N GLY A 84 -6.84 -5.72 17.08
CA GLY A 84 -5.93 -4.58 17.19
C GLY A 84 -4.50 -4.89 16.67
N ASP A 85 -4.28 -6.04 16.07
CA ASP A 85 -2.98 -6.46 15.55
C ASP A 85 -2.85 -6.16 14.05
N PRO A 86 -1.93 -5.27 13.65
CA PRO A 86 -1.70 -4.93 12.24
C PRO A 86 -1.44 -6.13 11.33
N ALA A 87 -0.72 -7.14 11.82
CA ALA A 87 -0.37 -8.33 11.05
C ALA A 87 -1.60 -9.20 10.73
N THR A 88 -2.63 -9.17 11.58
CA THR A 88 -3.89 -9.87 11.37
C THR A 88 -4.86 -9.04 10.51
N ILE A 89 -4.87 -7.72 10.68
CA ILE A 89 -5.80 -6.82 10.01
C ILE A 89 -5.44 -6.62 8.54
N ALA A 90 -4.15 -6.44 8.21
CA ALA A 90 -3.73 -6.10 6.86
C ALA A 90 -4.14 -7.15 5.80
N PRO A 91 -3.94 -8.47 6.00
CA PRO A 91 -4.39 -9.48 5.04
C PRO A 91 -5.92 -9.50 4.84
N ALA A 92 -6.70 -9.29 5.91
CA ALA A 92 -8.15 -9.26 5.83
C ALA A 92 -8.66 -8.04 5.06
N GLU A 93 -8.05 -6.87 5.26
CA GLU A 93 -8.37 -5.65 4.51
C GLU A 93 -7.96 -5.76 3.02
N ASN A 94 -6.85 -6.43 2.73
CA ASN A 94 -6.43 -6.70 1.35
C ASN A 94 -7.43 -7.60 0.64
N ALA A 95 -7.93 -8.66 1.31
CA ALA A 95 -8.98 -9.53 0.77
C ALA A 95 -10.29 -8.76 0.52
N LEU A 96 -10.66 -7.84 1.42
CA LEU A 96 -11.80 -6.95 1.24
C LEU A 96 -11.60 -6.02 0.03
N SER A 97 -10.42 -5.42 -0.13
CA SER A 97 -10.10 -4.60 -1.29
C SER A 97 -10.21 -5.37 -2.61
N ALA A 98 -9.75 -6.62 -2.65
CA ALA A 98 -9.89 -7.49 -3.82
C ALA A 98 -11.35 -7.79 -4.16
N SER A 99 -12.18 -8.09 -3.16
CA SER A 99 -13.60 -8.35 -3.35
C SER A 99 -14.37 -7.11 -3.83
N LEU A 100 -14.04 -5.91 -3.33
CA LEU A 100 -14.61 -4.66 -3.80
C LEU A 100 -14.23 -4.35 -5.26
N ARG A 101 -12.98 -4.62 -5.66
CA ARG A 101 -12.58 -4.51 -7.08
C ARG A 101 -13.45 -5.38 -7.98
N SER A 102 -13.73 -6.62 -7.56
CA SER A 102 -14.64 -7.52 -8.29
C SER A 102 -16.07 -6.97 -8.36
N LEU A 103 -16.58 -6.37 -7.29
CA LEU A 103 -17.89 -5.73 -7.27
C LEU A 103 -17.97 -4.53 -8.23
N PHE A 104 -16.94 -3.69 -8.29
CA PHE A 104 -16.88 -2.58 -9.24
C PHE A 104 -16.77 -3.06 -10.69
N ALA A 105 -16.02 -4.14 -10.95
CA ALA A 105 -15.96 -4.77 -12.28
C ALA A 105 -17.33 -5.31 -12.73
N VAL A 106 -18.12 -5.87 -11.82
CA VAL A 106 -19.53 -6.23 -12.10
C VAL A 106 -20.34 -4.98 -12.44
N ALA A 107 -20.23 -3.92 -11.65
CA ALA A 107 -20.98 -2.66 -11.87
C ALA A 107 -20.71 -2.04 -13.25
N GLU A 108 -19.52 -2.25 -13.84
CA GLU A 108 -19.18 -1.80 -15.18
C GLU A 108 -20.06 -2.43 -16.28
N ASN A 109 -20.56 -3.63 -16.06
CA ASN A 109 -21.46 -4.32 -16.99
C ASN A 109 -22.92 -3.83 -16.93
N TYR A 110 -23.23 -2.93 -15.99
CA TYR A 110 -24.58 -2.38 -15.78
C TYR A 110 -24.61 -0.87 -15.93
N PRO A 111 -24.71 -0.32 -17.16
CA PRO A 111 -24.64 1.14 -17.42
C PRO A 111 -25.69 1.95 -16.63
N GLN A 112 -26.86 1.36 -16.38
CA GLN A 112 -27.93 2.01 -15.60
C GLN A 112 -27.51 2.27 -14.15
N LEU A 113 -26.72 1.37 -13.55
CA LEU A 113 -26.21 1.51 -12.21
C LEU A 113 -25.22 2.70 -12.12
N ARG A 114 -24.38 2.89 -13.13
CA ARG A 114 -23.44 3.99 -13.18
C ARG A 114 -24.11 5.37 -13.29
N ALA A 115 -25.35 5.42 -13.73
CA ALA A 115 -26.15 6.64 -13.77
C ALA A 115 -26.89 6.94 -12.44
N VAL A 116 -26.78 6.03 -11.46
CA VAL A 116 -27.41 6.21 -10.15
C VAL A 116 -26.51 7.07 -9.28
N GLU A 117 -27.04 8.22 -8.87
CA GLU A 117 -26.30 9.22 -8.08
C GLU A 117 -25.76 8.61 -6.76
N SER A 118 -26.56 7.81 -6.07
CA SER A 118 -26.12 7.15 -4.81
C SER A 118 -24.96 6.18 -5.01
N PHE A 119 -24.89 5.49 -6.15
CA PHE A 119 -23.75 4.62 -6.48
C PHE A 119 -22.47 5.44 -6.69
N THR A 120 -22.56 6.52 -7.47
CA THR A 120 -21.41 7.42 -7.71
C THR A 120 -20.91 8.05 -6.42
N GLN A 121 -21.81 8.54 -5.56
CA GLN A 121 -21.45 9.10 -4.26
C GLN A 121 -20.77 8.07 -3.34
N LEU A 122 -21.26 6.82 -3.29
CA LEU A 122 -20.65 5.74 -2.50
C LEU A 122 -19.27 5.36 -3.04
N GLN A 123 -19.11 5.32 -4.35
CA GLN A 123 -17.81 5.06 -4.99
C GLN A 123 -16.80 6.17 -4.66
N GLU A 124 -17.19 7.44 -4.76
CA GLU A 124 -16.35 8.58 -4.39
C GLU A 124 -15.96 8.55 -2.91
N GLN A 125 -16.90 8.24 -2.01
CA GLN A 125 -16.64 8.14 -0.58
C GLN A 125 -15.69 6.98 -0.26
N LEU A 126 -15.83 5.83 -0.92
CA LEU A 126 -14.91 4.69 -0.76
C LEU A 126 -13.52 5.03 -1.28
N THR A 127 -13.41 5.67 -2.44
CA THR A 127 -12.12 6.13 -2.98
C THR A 127 -11.45 7.12 -2.03
N ALA A 128 -12.19 8.13 -1.56
CA ALA A 128 -11.66 9.09 -0.59
C ALA A 128 -11.23 8.44 0.75
N THR A 129 -11.93 7.38 1.17
CA THR A 129 -11.58 6.63 2.38
C THR A 129 -10.30 5.80 2.15
N GLU A 130 -10.15 5.20 0.97
CA GLU A 130 -8.94 4.44 0.60
C GLU A 130 -7.71 5.35 0.56
N ASP A 131 -7.80 6.54 -0.05
CA ASP A 131 -6.71 7.53 -0.09
C ASP A 131 -6.27 7.95 1.32
N LYS A 132 -7.24 8.20 2.21
CA LYS A 132 -6.96 8.52 3.62
C LYS A 132 -6.34 7.36 4.37
N LEU A 133 -6.82 6.15 4.12
CA LEU A 133 -6.30 4.93 4.72
C LEU A 133 -4.85 4.68 4.29
N GLU A 134 -4.53 4.87 3.00
CA GLU A 134 -3.16 4.76 2.49
C GLU A 134 -2.22 5.77 3.18
N PHE A 135 -2.67 7.02 3.33
CA PHE A 135 -1.91 8.04 4.07
C PHE A 135 -1.72 7.65 5.54
N ALA A 136 -2.79 7.22 6.22
CA ALA A 136 -2.73 6.81 7.63
C ALA A 136 -1.81 5.60 7.84
N ARG A 137 -1.82 4.60 6.93
CA ARG A 137 -0.91 3.44 6.93
C ARG A 137 0.56 3.88 6.83
N ARG A 138 0.88 4.77 5.89
CA ARG A 138 2.25 5.31 5.73
C ARG A 138 2.72 6.06 6.98
N TYR A 139 1.85 6.88 7.55
CA TYR A 139 2.15 7.63 8.77
C TYR A 139 2.34 6.72 9.98
N TYR A 140 1.47 5.70 10.15
CA TYR A 140 1.61 4.69 11.19
C TYR A 140 2.93 3.91 11.05
N ASN A 141 3.24 3.39 9.87
CA ASN A 141 4.47 2.64 9.63
C ASN A 141 5.72 3.46 9.91
N THR A 142 5.70 4.76 9.60
CA THR A 142 6.79 5.70 9.96
C THR A 142 6.89 5.86 11.47
N SER A 143 5.77 6.07 12.17
CA SER A 143 5.73 6.23 13.63
C SER A 143 6.15 4.95 14.35
N ALA A 144 5.71 3.77 13.85
CA ALA A 144 6.10 2.46 14.36
C ALA A 144 7.60 2.21 14.19
N ARG A 145 8.16 2.55 13.03
CA ARG A 145 9.60 2.46 12.78
C ARG A 145 10.39 3.34 13.72
N ASP A 146 10.01 4.60 13.89
CA ASP A 146 10.67 5.55 14.78
C ASP A 146 10.64 5.08 16.25
N TYR A 147 9.53 4.49 16.66
CA TYR A 147 9.38 3.90 17.98
C TYR A 147 10.27 2.66 18.13
N ASN A 148 10.21 1.72 17.20
CA ASN A 148 11.01 0.48 17.24
C ASN A 148 12.53 0.77 17.21
N ILE A 149 12.98 1.75 16.43
CA ILE A 149 14.38 2.21 16.43
C ILE A 149 14.75 2.78 17.80
N ALA A 150 13.86 3.58 18.41
CA ALA A 150 14.15 4.18 19.71
C ALA A 150 14.28 3.12 20.82
N LEU A 151 13.56 1.98 20.74
CA LEU A 151 13.70 0.86 21.67
C LEU A 151 15.08 0.20 21.58
N GLN A 152 15.74 0.25 20.43
CA GLN A 152 17.05 -0.38 20.19
C GLN A 152 18.22 0.57 20.40
N THR A 153 17.96 1.89 20.52
CA THR A 153 19.00 2.92 20.59
C THR A 153 19.45 3.15 22.04
N PHE A 154 20.77 3.11 22.28
CA PHE A 154 21.36 3.48 23.58
C PHE A 154 21.15 4.96 23.88
N PRO A 155 20.89 5.36 25.14
CA PRO A 155 20.67 4.55 26.34
C PRO A 155 19.22 4.06 26.54
N ARG A 156 18.29 4.34 25.60
CA ARG A 156 16.85 4.05 25.72
C ARG A 156 16.56 2.56 25.78
N ASN A 157 17.37 1.73 25.12
CA ASN A 157 17.22 0.26 25.14
C ASN A 157 17.24 -0.32 26.56
N LEU A 158 18.08 0.21 27.44
CA LEU A 158 18.17 -0.24 28.85
C LEU A 158 16.87 0.05 29.61
N ILE A 159 16.24 1.19 29.31
CA ILE A 159 14.98 1.59 29.93
C ILE A 159 13.81 0.83 29.32
N ALA A 160 13.84 0.65 27.99
CA ALA A 160 12.78 -0.05 27.27
C ALA A 160 12.54 -1.45 27.84
N GLU A 161 13.60 -2.22 28.02
CA GLU A 161 13.52 -3.57 28.58
C GLU A 161 13.00 -3.57 30.03
N SER A 162 13.50 -2.63 30.88
CA SER A 162 13.12 -2.55 32.29
C SER A 162 11.67 -2.11 32.53
N PHE A 163 11.09 -1.33 31.64
CA PHE A 163 9.75 -0.74 31.78
C PHE A 163 8.70 -1.35 30.84
N GLY A 164 9.00 -2.48 30.18
CA GLY A 164 8.03 -3.23 29.40
C GLY A 164 7.59 -2.52 28.10
N PHE A 165 8.49 -1.76 27.47
CA PHE A 165 8.24 -1.25 26.12
C PHE A 165 8.57 -2.34 25.11
N HIS A 166 7.57 -2.73 24.31
CA HIS A 166 7.70 -3.75 23.28
C HIS A 166 7.57 -3.15 21.89
N PRO A 167 8.26 -3.71 20.88
CA PRO A 167 8.10 -3.27 19.50
C PRO A 167 6.67 -3.53 19.01
N VAL A 168 6.22 -2.67 18.08
CA VAL A 168 4.92 -2.80 17.42
C VAL A 168 5.11 -3.31 15.99
N GLY A 169 4.10 -4.04 15.50
CA GLY A 169 4.05 -4.52 14.12
C GLY A 169 3.84 -3.39 13.11
N PHE A 170 4.14 -3.65 11.85
CA PHE A 170 3.84 -2.76 10.73
C PHE A 170 2.51 -3.16 10.08
N PHE A 171 1.80 -2.19 9.55
CA PHE A 171 0.68 -2.45 8.66
C PHE A 171 1.24 -2.74 7.26
N GLU A 172 1.36 -4.02 6.89
CA GLU A 172 1.99 -4.40 5.63
C GLU A 172 1.09 -4.07 4.43
N ALA A 173 1.70 -3.47 3.40
CA ALA A 173 1.07 -3.34 2.09
C ALA A 173 1.05 -4.71 1.39
N ASP A 174 0.14 -4.88 0.42
CA ASP A 174 0.06 -6.09 -0.40
C ASP A 174 1.40 -6.37 -1.10
N GLU A 175 1.78 -7.65 -1.26
CA GLU A 175 3.01 -8.02 -1.98
C GLU A 175 3.01 -7.50 -3.42
N SER A 176 1.83 -7.29 -4.01
CA SER A 176 1.68 -6.66 -5.33
C SER A 176 2.23 -5.24 -5.40
N ASP A 177 2.15 -4.48 -4.30
CA ASP A 177 2.70 -3.12 -4.22
C ASP A 177 4.22 -3.10 -4.02
N ARG A 178 4.81 -4.24 -3.66
CA ARG A 178 6.26 -4.46 -3.55
C ARG A 178 6.90 -4.94 -4.87
N ALA A 179 6.08 -5.36 -5.84
CA ALA A 179 6.58 -5.81 -7.13
C ALA A 179 7.25 -4.64 -7.86
N VAL A 180 8.57 -4.68 -7.93
CA VAL A 180 9.33 -3.75 -8.77
C VAL A 180 8.82 -3.89 -10.20
N PRO A 181 8.37 -2.81 -10.87
CA PRO A 181 8.00 -2.89 -12.27
C PRO A 181 9.16 -3.50 -13.05
N LYS A 182 8.94 -4.65 -13.69
CA LYS A 182 9.92 -5.22 -14.61
C LYS A 182 9.94 -4.30 -15.81
N VAL A 183 10.86 -3.34 -15.82
CA VAL A 183 11.20 -2.60 -17.03
C VAL A 183 11.97 -3.56 -17.92
N ALA A 184 11.28 -4.19 -18.86
CA ALA A 184 11.92 -4.88 -19.95
C ALA A 184 12.49 -3.77 -20.87
N PHE A 185 13.74 -3.47 -20.70
CA PHE A 185 14.51 -2.84 -21.76
C PHE A 185 14.57 -3.91 -22.87
N GLY A 186 13.76 -3.73 -23.91
CA GLY A 186 13.86 -4.58 -25.08
C GLY A 186 15.33 -4.64 -25.47
N ASP A 187 15.86 -5.85 -25.61
CA ASP A 187 17.15 -6.09 -26.24
C ASP A 187 17.07 -5.50 -27.67
N ALA A 188 17.39 -4.22 -27.79
CA ALA A 188 17.83 -3.68 -29.03
C ALA A 188 19.21 -4.31 -29.28
N SER A 189 19.22 -5.47 -29.91
CA SER A 189 20.42 -5.99 -30.53
C SER A 189 21.01 -4.84 -31.37
N PRO A 190 22.26 -4.44 -31.17
CA PRO A 190 22.87 -3.47 -32.04
C PRO A 190 22.85 -4.06 -33.45
N SER A 191 22.03 -3.50 -34.33
CA SER A 191 22.15 -3.70 -35.78
C SER A 191 23.59 -3.43 -36.15
N GLY A 192 24.29 -4.49 -36.57
CA GLY A 192 25.68 -4.41 -37.03
C GLY A 192 25.85 -3.29 -38.05
N PRO A 193 27.06 -2.74 -38.19
CA PRO A 193 27.34 -1.69 -39.16
C PRO A 193 26.97 -2.17 -40.56
N PRO A 194 26.45 -1.28 -41.45
CA PRO A 194 26.06 -1.63 -42.80
C PRO A 194 27.30 -2.15 -43.52
N GLU A 195 27.16 -3.37 -44.03
CA GLU A 195 28.16 -4.05 -44.85
C GLU A 195 28.52 -3.14 -46.04
N ALA A 196 29.78 -2.76 -46.18
CA ALA A 196 30.27 -1.92 -47.24
C ALA A 196 30.09 -2.67 -48.59
N GLY A 197 29.16 -2.17 -49.38
CA GLY A 197 28.91 -2.70 -50.73
C GLY A 197 30.16 -2.59 -51.57
N ASP A 198 30.55 -3.74 -52.18
CA ASP A 198 31.59 -3.92 -53.14
C ASP A 198 31.33 -3.08 -54.41
N PRO A 199 32.26 -2.28 -54.92
CA PRO A 199 32.06 -1.47 -56.11
C PRO A 199 32.35 -2.28 -57.36
N GLN A 200 31.38 -3.02 -57.85
CA GLN A 200 31.43 -3.56 -59.23
C GLN A 200 30.08 -3.34 -59.87
N ASP A 201 30.01 -2.29 -60.70
CA ASP A 201 29.45 -2.42 -62.02
C ASP A 201 29.76 -1.16 -62.85
N GLY A 202 30.46 -1.42 -63.92
CA GLY A 202 30.84 -0.45 -64.94
C GLY A 202 29.65 -0.02 -65.79
N PRO A 203 29.84 0.98 -66.69
CA PRO A 203 28.75 1.68 -67.36
C PRO A 203 28.00 0.82 -68.40
N PRO A 204 26.70 0.97 -68.58
CA PRO A 204 25.92 0.22 -69.59
C PRO A 204 26.27 0.60 -70.99
N GLN A 205 26.48 -0.41 -71.85
CA GLN A 205 26.61 -0.22 -73.30
C GLN A 205 25.24 0.01 -73.97
N PRO A 206 25.19 0.87 -75.00
CA PRO A 206 23.97 1.13 -75.73
C PRO A 206 23.70 0.18 -76.87
N GLY A 207 22.49 -0.25 -77.03
CA GLY A 207 21.94 -0.71 -78.31
C GLY A 207 21.84 -2.20 -78.50
N GLN A 208 20.55 -2.67 -78.54
CA GLN A 208 20.05 -3.40 -79.73
C GLN A 208 18.53 -3.53 -79.64
N SER A 209 17.92 -2.86 -80.57
CA SER A 209 16.53 -2.94 -81.01
C SER A 209 16.25 -4.32 -81.64
N GLY A 210 15.20 -5.01 -81.33
CA GLY A 210 14.62 -6.16 -81.99
C GLY A 210 13.10 -6.07 -82.04
N PRO A 211 12.45 -6.49 -83.11
CA PRO A 211 11.12 -5.98 -83.53
C PRO A 211 9.94 -6.76 -82.94
N PRO A 212 8.69 -6.31 -83.13
CA PRO A 212 7.47 -6.86 -82.54
C PRO A 212 6.95 -8.07 -83.39
N ALA A 213 6.35 -9.01 -82.75
CA ALA A 213 5.55 -10.03 -83.38
C ALA A 213 4.34 -10.44 -82.52
N GLY A 214 3.18 -10.22 -83.11
CA GLY A 214 2.03 -11.10 -83.09
C GLY A 214 1.08 -11.02 -81.90
#